data_3581e9a89166dff994702bfcbcfccdb3
#
_entry.id   3581e9a89166dff994702bfcbcfccdb3
#
_cell.length_a   1.000
_cell.length_b   1.000
_cell.length_c   1.000
_cell.angle_alpha   90.00
_cell.angle_beta   90.00
_cell.angle_gamma   90.00
#
_symmetry.space_group_name_H-M   'P 1'
#
loop_
_entity.id
_entity.type
_entity.pdbx_description
1 polymer ?
#
loop_
_entity_poly.entity_id
_entity_poly.type
_entity_poly.pdbx_seq_one_letter_code
_entity_poly.pdbx_strand_id
1 'polypeptide(L)'
;MPIFSNLISFVSPKYSDVIIFDETNSIIIKDIIPEIYSLSVYKTRPVKIVLTYKILLRFFMNLKDLKIFKKYTSNKGFTKNILWQLLCVYIKSYVQAANPKAVITSIDNCTKFAWLSKNIPEIPFIAIQNGFRLNYDVDNNSLYHCQHLFCFGNYEVDNFPKRLWTVNNFYPVGSLLASMHFKDKYEDKLDANELDIL
;
A
#
# COMPACT_ATOMS: atom_id res chain seq x y z
N MET A 1 22.76 21.59 10.41
CA MET A 1 21.85 21.32 9.27
C MET A 1 22.08 19.92 8.69
N PRO A 2 21.59 18.83 9.29
CA PRO A 2 21.69 17.51 8.65
C PRO A 2 20.34 16.86 8.31
N ILE A 3 19.23 17.64 8.30
CA ILE A 3 17.89 17.02 8.11
C ILE A 3 17.62 16.63 6.65
N PHE A 4 18.24 17.32 5.69
CA PHE A 4 17.99 17.05 4.26
C PHE A 4 18.84 15.93 3.65
N SER A 5 19.97 15.57 4.23
CA SER A 5 20.85 14.52 3.70
C SER A 5 20.25 13.11 3.77
N ASN A 6 19.27 12.90 4.67
CA ASN A 6 18.61 11.60 4.84
C ASN A 6 17.37 11.41 3.94
N LEU A 7 16.93 12.47 3.24
CA LEU A 7 15.70 12.41 2.41
C LEU A 7 15.98 12.01 0.96
N ILE A 8 17.21 12.20 0.49
CA ILE A 8 17.61 11.90 -0.90
C ILE A 8 18.66 10.81 -0.89
N SER A 9 18.46 9.79 -1.71
CA SER A 9 19.40 8.69 -1.93
C SER A 9 19.69 8.54 -3.42
N PHE A 10 20.95 8.30 -3.77
CA PHE A 10 21.39 8.03 -5.15
C PHE A 10 21.64 6.54 -5.39
N VAL A 11 21.39 5.72 -4.38
CA VAL A 11 21.54 4.26 -4.46
C VAL A 11 20.25 3.68 -5.07
N SER A 12 20.42 2.84 -6.08
CA SER A 12 19.29 2.14 -6.72
C SER A 12 18.47 1.36 -5.67
N PRO A 13 17.13 1.32 -5.82
CA PRO A 13 16.30 0.45 -4.99
C PRO A 13 16.87 -0.97 -5.06
N LYS A 14 17.01 -1.62 -3.91
CA LYS A 14 17.29 -3.05 -3.91
C LYS A 14 16.15 -3.75 -4.64
N TYR A 15 16.48 -4.66 -5.53
CA TYR A 15 15.49 -5.59 -6.04
C TYR A 15 14.85 -6.31 -4.86
N SER A 16 13.55 -6.38 -4.86
CA SER A 16 12.79 -7.14 -3.86
C SER A 16 11.55 -7.72 -4.54
N ASP A 17 11.21 -8.96 -4.15
CA ASP A 17 10.03 -9.61 -4.69
C ASP A 17 8.75 -8.86 -4.29
N VAL A 18 8.73 -8.31 -3.07
CA VAL A 18 7.57 -7.60 -2.54
C VAL A 18 7.99 -6.24 -1.98
N ILE A 19 7.25 -5.20 -2.37
CA ILE A 19 7.34 -3.88 -1.75
C ILE A 19 6.20 -3.72 -0.75
N ILE A 20 6.53 -3.50 0.52
CA ILE A 20 5.58 -3.05 1.53
C ILE A 20 5.43 -1.53 1.37
N PHE A 21 4.24 -1.10 0.99
CA PHE A 21 3.94 0.31 0.74
C PHE A 21 3.47 0.97 2.03
N ASP A 22 4.28 1.85 2.58
CA ASP A 22 4.23 2.44 3.91
C ASP A 22 4.85 1.54 5.01
N GLU A 23 5.46 2.18 6.00
CA GLU A 23 6.09 1.46 7.12
C GLU A 23 5.11 1.07 8.23
N THR A 24 3.88 1.60 8.19
CA THR A 24 2.84 1.26 9.17
C THR A 24 2.53 -0.22 9.08
N ASN A 25 2.61 -0.90 10.23
CA ASN A 25 2.40 -2.35 10.34
C ASN A 25 3.32 -3.19 9.42
N SER A 26 4.45 -2.64 8.96
CA SER A 26 5.37 -3.38 8.08
C SER A 26 5.97 -4.62 8.74
N ILE A 27 6.12 -4.62 10.06
CA ILE A 27 6.59 -5.79 10.84
C ILE A 27 5.58 -6.92 10.66
N ILE A 28 4.31 -6.65 10.91
CA ILE A 28 3.22 -7.63 10.80
C ILE A 28 3.13 -8.20 9.37
N ILE A 29 3.24 -7.33 8.36
CA ILE A 29 3.23 -7.79 6.96
C ILE A 29 4.42 -8.70 6.67
N LYS A 30 5.60 -8.41 7.23
CA LYS A 30 6.79 -9.26 7.05
C LYS A 30 6.59 -10.65 7.63
N ASP A 31 5.92 -10.76 8.78
CA ASP A 31 5.69 -12.03 9.46
C ASP A 31 4.68 -12.93 8.71
N ILE A 32 3.81 -12.31 7.89
CA ILE A 32 2.81 -13.05 7.07
C ILE A 32 3.43 -13.56 5.76
N ILE A 33 4.42 -12.85 5.21
CA ILE A 33 5.01 -13.18 3.91
C ILE A 33 6.09 -14.25 4.10
N PRO A 34 6.03 -15.37 3.35
CA PRO A 34 7.05 -16.41 3.44
C PRO A 34 8.47 -15.88 3.22
N GLU A 35 9.44 -16.38 3.99
CA GLU A 35 10.85 -15.94 3.97
C GLU A 35 11.55 -16.14 2.62
N ILE A 36 11.00 -16.98 1.74
CA ILE A 36 11.51 -17.16 0.38
C ILE A 36 11.42 -15.89 -0.49
N TYR A 37 10.59 -14.91 -0.08
CA TYR A 37 10.45 -13.65 -0.80
C TYR A 37 11.31 -12.56 -0.17
N SER A 38 12.09 -11.89 -1.00
CA SER A 38 12.82 -10.70 -0.58
C SER A 38 11.87 -9.51 -0.42
N LEU A 39 11.99 -8.80 0.71
CA LEU A 39 11.09 -7.72 1.09
C LEU A 39 11.82 -6.37 1.13
N SER A 40 11.15 -5.31 0.70
CA SER A 40 11.57 -3.94 0.94
C SER A 40 10.39 -3.08 1.41
N VAL A 41 10.68 -2.05 2.20
CA VAL A 41 9.68 -1.11 2.68
C VAL A 41 9.86 0.22 1.96
N TYR A 42 8.82 0.67 1.26
CA TYR A 42 8.76 2.02 0.71
C TYR A 42 8.14 2.97 1.75
N LYS A 43 8.96 3.85 2.32
CA LYS A 43 8.51 4.82 3.33
C LYS A 43 7.76 5.97 2.68
N THR A 44 6.53 6.19 3.11
CA THR A 44 5.69 7.29 2.61
C THR A 44 5.72 8.52 3.52
N ARG A 45 6.24 8.39 4.76
CA ARG A 45 6.30 9.45 5.79
C ARG A 45 7.55 9.35 6.67
N PRO A 46 8.59 10.19 6.48
CA PRO A 46 8.80 11.10 5.35
C PRO A 46 9.10 10.34 4.06
N VAL A 47 8.71 10.90 2.94
CA VAL A 47 9.02 10.31 1.64
C VAL A 47 10.52 10.34 1.43
N LYS A 48 11.13 9.16 1.24
CA LYS A 48 12.53 9.07 0.83
C LYS A 48 12.61 9.11 -0.68
N ILE A 49 13.27 10.13 -1.22
CA ILE A 49 13.45 10.29 -2.65
C ILE A 49 14.73 9.57 -3.08
N VAL A 50 14.59 8.62 -3.99
CA VAL A 50 15.71 7.89 -4.59
C VAL A 50 15.90 8.40 -6.02
N LEU A 51 17.05 9.00 -6.30
CA LEU A 51 17.38 9.58 -7.60
C LEU A 51 18.40 8.71 -8.32
N THR A 52 17.93 7.80 -9.17
CA THR A 52 18.78 7.02 -10.06
C THR A 52 18.39 7.28 -11.51
N TYR A 53 19.31 7.03 -12.46
CA TYR A 53 19.03 7.25 -13.87
C TYR A 53 17.79 6.45 -14.34
N LYS A 54 17.59 5.23 -13.84
CA LYS A 54 16.43 4.39 -14.18
C LYS A 54 15.12 5.01 -13.70
N ILE A 55 15.09 5.53 -12.48
CA ILE A 55 13.91 6.19 -11.92
C ILE A 55 13.64 7.50 -12.67
N LEU A 56 14.66 8.29 -12.93
CA LEU A 56 14.53 9.56 -13.66
C LEU A 56 14.01 9.33 -15.08
N LEU A 57 14.57 8.37 -15.81
CA LEU A 57 14.10 8.04 -17.15
C LEU A 57 12.61 7.65 -17.13
N ARG A 58 12.22 6.74 -16.23
CA ARG A 58 10.80 6.35 -16.06
C ARG A 58 9.93 7.53 -15.62
N PHE A 59 10.45 8.40 -14.76
CA PHE A 59 9.71 9.58 -14.33
C PHE A 59 9.35 10.49 -15.52
N PHE A 60 10.30 10.80 -16.38
CA PHE A 60 10.04 11.58 -17.59
C PHE A 60 9.05 10.88 -18.55
N MET A 61 9.19 9.58 -18.73
CA MET A 61 8.23 8.79 -19.54
C MET A 61 6.82 8.79 -18.96
N ASN A 62 6.69 8.79 -17.64
CA ASN A 62 5.41 8.76 -16.93
C ASN A 62 4.78 10.16 -16.76
N LEU A 63 5.45 11.27 -17.11
CA LEU A 63 4.87 12.61 -17.01
C LEU A 63 3.60 12.78 -17.89
N LYS A 64 3.47 11.98 -18.94
CA LYS A 64 2.23 11.93 -19.75
C LYS A 64 0.99 11.57 -18.94
N ASP A 65 1.14 10.86 -17.83
CA ASP A 65 0.05 10.43 -16.95
C ASP A 65 -0.53 11.58 -16.12
N LEU A 66 0.13 12.73 -16.05
CA LEU A 66 -0.35 13.92 -15.32
C LEU A 66 -1.75 14.38 -15.75
N LYS A 67 -2.15 14.14 -17.01
CA LYS A 67 -3.48 14.52 -17.54
C LYS A 67 -4.63 13.72 -16.93
N ILE A 68 -4.36 12.53 -16.39
CA ILE A 68 -5.37 11.61 -15.85
C ILE A 68 -5.85 12.06 -14.46
N PHE A 69 -5.14 12.95 -13.81
CA PHE A 69 -5.30 13.29 -12.40
C PHE A 69 -6.46 14.23 -12.05
N LYS A 70 -7.07 14.91 -13.00
CA LYS A 70 -8.20 15.85 -12.73
C LYS A 70 -9.33 15.21 -11.91
N LYS A 71 -9.47 13.88 -11.99
CA LYS A 71 -10.56 13.13 -11.36
C LYS A 71 -10.32 12.77 -9.89
N TYR A 72 -9.06 12.80 -9.41
CA TYR A 72 -8.68 12.33 -8.06
C TYR A 72 -8.47 13.46 -7.02
N THR A 73 -8.62 14.72 -7.42
CA THR A 73 -8.09 15.83 -6.62
C THR A 73 -9.03 17.02 -6.48
N SER A 74 -10.33 16.81 -6.57
CA SER A 74 -11.34 17.89 -6.70
C SER A 74 -11.34 18.94 -5.58
N ASN A 75 -10.79 18.67 -4.39
CA ASN A 75 -10.88 19.55 -3.22
C ASN A 75 -9.55 20.18 -2.75
N LYS A 76 -8.44 19.98 -3.48
CA LYS A 76 -7.14 20.56 -3.12
C LYS A 76 -6.79 21.71 -4.02
N GLY A 77 -6.26 22.82 -3.45
CA GLY A 77 -5.77 23.94 -4.25
C GLY A 77 -4.80 23.51 -5.36
N PHE A 78 -4.76 24.24 -6.47
CA PHE A 78 -4.04 23.90 -7.71
C PHE A 78 -2.58 23.43 -7.48
N THR A 79 -1.82 24.14 -6.65
CA THR A 79 -0.40 23.81 -6.35
C THR A 79 -0.24 22.51 -5.58
N LYS A 80 -1.09 22.26 -4.56
CA LYS A 80 -1.08 21.02 -3.78
C LYS A 80 -1.44 19.83 -4.65
N ASN A 81 -2.30 20.05 -5.62
CA ASN A 81 -2.71 19.04 -6.59
C ASN A 81 -1.53 18.64 -7.50
N ILE A 82 -0.80 19.58 -8.07
CA ILE A 82 0.37 19.30 -8.91
C ILE A 82 1.46 18.55 -8.14
N LEU A 83 1.79 18.99 -6.93
CA LEU A 83 2.79 18.33 -6.10
C LEU A 83 2.39 16.89 -5.76
N TRP A 84 1.12 16.65 -5.44
CA TRP A 84 0.61 15.32 -5.19
C TRP A 84 0.71 14.43 -6.44
N GLN A 85 0.39 14.98 -7.60
CA GLN A 85 0.49 14.29 -8.88
C GLN A 85 1.94 13.92 -9.22
N LEU A 86 2.86 14.87 -9.12
CA LEU A 86 4.28 14.63 -9.36
C LEU A 86 4.83 13.55 -8.40
N LEU A 87 4.40 13.56 -7.14
CA LEU A 87 4.75 12.53 -6.19
C LEU A 87 4.22 11.14 -6.60
N CYS A 88 2.98 11.05 -7.07
CA CYS A 88 2.41 9.79 -7.57
C CYS A 88 3.18 9.26 -8.79
N VAL A 89 3.50 10.14 -9.74
CA VAL A 89 4.32 9.79 -10.92
C VAL A 89 5.71 9.32 -10.50
N TYR A 90 6.31 10.00 -9.54
CA TYR A 90 7.59 9.59 -8.99
C TYR A 90 7.51 8.19 -8.35
N ILE A 91 6.51 7.94 -7.49
CA ILE A 91 6.34 6.64 -6.83
C ILE A 91 6.07 5.54 -7.88
N LYS A 92 5.26 5.81 -8.91
CA LYS A 92 5.07 4.90 -10.04
C LYS A 92 6.41 4.54 -10.67
N SER A 93 7.23 5.53 -10.94
CA SER A 93 8.55 5.36 -11.57
C SER A 93 9.51 4.55 -10.69
N TYR A 94 9.43 4.76 -9.37
CA TYR A 94 10.18 3.97 -8.39
C TYR A 94 9.73 2.50 -8.42
N VAL A 95 8.44 2.23 -8.30
CA VAL A 95 7.88 0.86 -8.31
C VAL A 95 8.24 0.14 -9.60
N GLN A 96 8.07 0.79 -10.75
CA GLN A 96 8.45 0.22 -12.04
C GLN A 96 9.96 0.00 -12.19
N ALA A 97 10.80 0.84 -11.59
CA ALA A 97 12.26 0.65 -11.61
C ALA A 97 12.71 -0.50 -10.69
N ALA A 98 12.02 -0.67 -9.56
CA ALA A 98 12.25 -1.78 -8.63
C ALA A 98 11.70 -3.11 -9.18
N ASN A 99 10.67 -3.07 -10.00
CA ASN A 99 10.02 -4.20 -10.67
C ASN A 99 9.69 -5.38 -9.72
N PRO A 100 8.90 -5.13 -8.64
CA PRO A 100 8.53 -6.17 -7.68
C PRO A 100 7.49 -7.12 -8.27
N LYS A 101 7.35 -8.31 -7.70
CA LYS A 101 6.26 -9.26 -8.01
C LYS A 101 4.92 -8.82 -7.43
N ALA A 102 4.94 -8.06 -6.32
CA ALA A 102 3.73 -7.50 -5.69
C ALA A 102 4.05 -6.24 -4.88
N VAL A 103 3.01 -5.42 -4.66
CA VAL A 103 3.03 -4.28 -3.74
C VAL A 103 1.93 -4.46 -2.71
N ILE A 104 2.27 -4.45 -1.42
CA ILE A 104 1.34 -4.72 -0.32
C ILE A 104 1.25 -3.51 0.60
N THR A 105 0.06 -3.20 1.10
CA THR A 105 -0.15 -2.16 2.13
C THR A 105 -1.13 -2.61 3.20
N SER A 106 -0.92 -2.16 4.44
CA SER A 106 -1.92 -2.21 5.51
C SER A 106 -2.71 -0.90 5.65
N ILE A 107 -2.51 0.06 4.75
CA ILE A 107 -3.27 1.32 4.73
C ILE A 107 -4.24 1.27 3.54
N ASP A 108 -5.34 0.54 3.73
CA ASP A 108 -6.34 0.26 2.71
C ASP A 108 -7.02 1.51 2.11
N ASN A 109 -7.00 2.65 2.81
CA ASN A 109 -7.58 3.92 2.34
C ASN A 109 -6.54 4.90 1.74
N CYS A 110 -5.35 4.43 1.40
CA CYS A 110 -4.31 5.28 0.83
C CYS A 110 -4.59 5.64 -0.64
N THR A 111 -4.91 6.90 -0.91
CA THR A 111 -5.22 7.38 -2.27
C THR A 111 -4.05 7.24 -3.25
N LYS A 112 -2.80 7.34 -2.78
CA LYS A 112 -1.61 7.12 -3.61
C LYS A 112 -1.51 5.66 -4.02
N PHE A 113 -1.73 4.73 -3.08
CA PHE A 113 -1.75 3.30 -3.36
C PHE A 113 -2.85 2.94 -4.36
N ALA A 114 -4.06 3.45 -4.15
CA ALA A 114 -5.17 3.24 -5.07
C ALA A 114 -4.88 3.75 -6.48
N TRP A 115 -4.24 4.94 -6.58
CA TRP A 115 -3.83 5.46 -7.87
C TRP A 115 -2.77 4.58 -8.56
N LEU A 116 -1.76 4.12 -7.81
CA LEU A 116 -0.72 3.23 -8.32
C LEU A 116 -1.31 1.91 -8.81
N SER A 117 -2.17 1.28 -8.00
CA SER A 117 -2.88 0.04 -8.35
C SER A 117 -3.62 0.14 -9.69
N LYS A 118 -4.22 1.31 -9.97
CA LYS A 118 -4.90 1.54 -11.24
C LYS A 118 -3.96 1.78 -12.42
N ASN A 119 -2.80 2.40 -12.16
CA ASN A 119 -1.88 2.85 -13.21
C ASN A 119 -0.67 1.93 -13.42
N ILE A 120 -0.59 0.83 -12.69
CA ILE A 120 0.41 -0.23 -12.84
C ILE A 120 -0.33 -1.58 -12.80
N PRO A 121 -1.18 -1.89 -13.80
CA PRO A 121 -2.00 -3.10 -13.77
C PRO A 121 -1.19 -4.38 -13.89
N GLU A 122 0.03 -4.31 -14.36
CA GLU A 122 0.95 -5.43 -14.53
C GLU A 122 1.56 -5.95 -13.23
N ILE A 123 1.51 -5.17 -12.14
CA ILE A 123 2.01 -5.56 -10.82
C ILE A 123 0.80 -5.72 -9.89
N PRO A 124 0.65 -6.86 -9.20
CA PRO A 124 -0.39 -7.05 -8.19
C PRO A 124 -0.26 -6.06 -7.03
N PHE A 125 -1.34 -5.31 -6.77
CA PHE A 125 -1.47 -4.41 -5.63
C PHE A 125 -2.45 -5.04 -4.63
N ILE A 126 -1.95 -5.32 -3.44
CA ILE A 126 -2.66 -6.04 -2.37
C ILE A 126 -2.85 -5.10 -1.19
N ALA A 127 -4.08 -4.84 -0.80
CA ALA A 127 -4.40 -4.09 0.41
C ALA A 127 -4.90 -5.03 1.51
N ILE A 128 -4.49 -4.75 2.73
CA ILE A 128 -4.98 -5.41 3.95
C ILE A 128 -5.80 -4.38 4.71
N GLN A 129 -7.06 -4.68 4.95
CA GLN A 129 -7.95 -3.79 5.69
C GLN A 129 -7.46 -3.62 7.13
N ASN A 130 -7.30 -2.37 7.57
CA ASN A 130 -6.79 -2.04 8.89
C ASN A 130 -7.86 -1.49 9.84
N GLY A 131 -9.07 -1.21 9.37
CA GLY A 131 -10.14 -0.66 10.18
C GLY A 131 -11.49 -0.83 9.52
N PHE A 132 -12.55 -0.82 10.34
CA PHE A 132 -13.92 -0.87 9.85
C PHE A 132 -14.26 0.43 9.12
N ARG A 133 -14.92 0.33 7.97
CA ARG A 133 -15.32 1.47 7.13
C ARG A 133 -16.83 1.67 7.21
N LEU A 134 -17.24 2.72 7.91
CA LEU A 134 -18.64 3.14 7.94
C LEU A 134 -19.02 3.90 6.65
N ASN A 135 -20.32 4.01 6.38
CA ASN A 135 -20.82 4.64 5.15
C ASN A 135 -20.42 6.11 4.97
N TYR A 136 -20.16 6.84 6.06
CA TYR A 136 -19.75 8.24 6.04
C TYR A 136 -18.23 8.44 5.90
N ASP A 137 -17.41 7.39 6.06
CA ASP A 137 -15.96 7.49 5.93
C ASP A 137 -15.51 7.59 4.46
N VAL A 138 -16.44 7.42 3.56
CA VAL A 138 -16.19 7.51 2.13
C VAL A 138 -16.43 8.96 1.71
N ASP A 139 -15.36 9.73 1.64
CA ASP A 139 -15.38 11.02 0.97
C ASP A 139 -15.92 10.77 -0.45
N ASN A 140 -17.12 11.30 -0.75
CA ASN A 140 -17.86 11.04 -1.98
C ASN A 140 -17.08 11.31 -3.30
N ASN A 141 -15.86 11.85 -3.18
CA ASN A 141 -14.98 12.20 -4.27
C ASN A 141 -13.71 11.36 -4.39
N SER A 142 -13.44 10.42 -3.47
CA SER A 142 -12.24 9.58 -3.54
C SER A 142 -12.53 8.27 -4.27
N LEU A 143 -12.18 8.22 -5.55
CA LEU A 143 -12.16 6.96 -6.28
C LEU A 143 -11.07 6.08 -5.69
N TYR A 144 -11.45 4.99 -5.06
CA TYR A 144 -10.53 3.97 -4.60
C TYR A 144 -10.42 2.85 -5.63
N HIS A 145 -9.21 2.36 -5.84
CA HIS A 145 -8.95 1.18 -6.66
C HIS A 145 -7.95 0.26 -5.96
N CYS A 146 -8.27 -1.02 -5.91
CA CYS A 146 -7.38 -2.06 -5.43
C CYS A 146 -7.60 -3.35 -6.23
N GLN A 147 -6.53 -4.03 -6.61
CA GLN A 147 -6.66 -5.29 -7.34
C GLN A 147 -7.06 -6.43 -6.39
N HIS A 148 -6.47 -6.48 -5.20
CA HIS A 148 -6.71 -7.51 -4.19
C HIS A 148 -6.91 -6.87 -2.83
N LEU A 149 -8.02 -7.19 -2.15
CA LEU A 149 -8.32 -6.70 -0.81
C LEU A 149 -8.57 -7.86 0.15
N PHE A 150 -7.71 -8.00 1.14
CA PHE A 150 -7.95 -8.83 2.30
C PHE A 150 -8.80 -8.05 3.29
N CYS A 151 -10.06 -8.43 3.45
CA CYS A 151 -11.05 -7.68 4.21
C CYS A 151 -11.59 -8.48 5.40
N PHE A 152 -12.31 -7.77 6.29
CA PHE A 152 -12.79 -8.36 7.54
C PHE A 152 -13.89 -9.40 7.32
N GLY A 153 -14.73 -9.23 6.31
CA GLY A 153 -15.82 -10.16 6.08
C GLY A 153 -16.66 -9.84 4.85
N ASN A 154 -17.78 -10.54 4.73
CA ASN A 154 -18.70 -10.38 3.60
C ASN A 154 -19.38 -9.01 3.56
N TYR A 155 -19.43 -8.29 4.69
CA TYR A 155 -19.96 -6.93 4.71
C TYR A 155 -19.22 -6.02 3.73
N GLU A 156 -17.90 -6.12 3.65
CA GLU A 156 -17.07 -5.35 2.73
C GLU A 156 -17.33 -5.74 1.28
N VAL A 157 -17.46 -7.04 1.01
CA VAL A 157 -17.78 -7.59 -0.32
C VAL A 157 -19.09 -6.99 -0.85
N ASP A 158 -20.11 -6.91 -0.01
CA ASP A 158 -21.43 -6.42 -0.38
C ASP A 158 -21.54 -4.90 -0.48
N ASN A 159 -20.73 -4.16 0.27
CA ASN A 159 -20.93 -2.73 0.45
C ASN A 159 -19.87 -1.86 -0.23
N PHE A 160 -18.62 -2.30 -0.39
CA PHE A 160 -17.58 -1.49 -1.04
C PHE A 160 -17.89 -1.15 -2.50
N PRO A 161 -18.42 -2.04 -3.33
CA PRO A 161 -18.81 -1.68 -4.70
C PRO A 161 -19.83 -0.55 -4.78
N LYS A 162 -20.70 -0.40 -3.78
CA LYS A 162 -21.71 0.68 -3.69
C LYS A 162 -21.10 2.05 -3.39
N ARG A 163 -19.80 2.12 -3.06
CA ARG A 163 -19.12 3.31 -2.53
C ARG A 163 -18.07 3.90 -3.49
N LEU A 164 -18.20 3.69 -4.79
CA LEU A 164 -17.20 4.10 -5.78
C LEU A 164 -15.81 3.44 -5.58
N TRP A 165 -15.74 2.40 -4.75
CA TRP A 165 -14.56 1.59 -4.57
C TRP A 165 -14.54 0.48 -5.61
N THR A 166 -13.48 0.41 -6.37
CA THR A 166 -13.28 -0.66 -7.35
C THR A 166 -12.26 -1.64 -6.78
N VAL A 167 -12.72 -2.80 -6.36
CA VAL A 167 -11.88 -3.91 -5.92
C VAL A 167 -12.11 -5.07 -6.86
N ASN A 168 -11.04 -5.60 -7.45
CA ASN A 168 -11.17 -6.70 -8.41
C ASN A 168 -11.43 -8.03 -7.69
N ASN A 169 -10.72 -8.28 -6.58
CA ASN A 169 -10.81 -9.53 -5.82
C ASN A 169 -10.87 -9.23 -4.33
N PHE A 170 -11.91 -9.74 -3.67
CA PHE A 170 -12.07 -9.69 -2.22
C PHE A 170 -11.68 -11.02 -1.59
N TYR A 171 -11.02 -10.94 -0.44
CA TYR A 171 -10.66 -12.10 0.38
C TYR A 171 -11.15 -11.84 1.83
N PRO A 172 -12.34 -12.34 2.21
CA PRO A 172 -12.91 -12.18 3.54
C PRO A 172 -12.22 -13.13 4.53
N VAL A 173 -11.11 -12.69 5.12
CA VAL A 173 -10.24 -13.50 5.97
C VAL A 173 -10.28 -13.08 7.45
N GLY A 174 -11.10 -12.08 7.80
CA GLY A 174 -11.07 -11.49 9.13
C GLY A 174 -9.97 -10.44 9.30
N SER A 175 -9.74 -10.01 10.53
CA SER A 175 -8.70 -9.03 10.85
C SER A 175 -7.35 -9.72 11.01
N LEU A 176 -6.49 -9.61 10.00
CA LEU A 176 -5.12 -10.13 10.07
C LEU A 176 -4.32 -9.49 11.21
N LEU A 177 -4.55 -8.20 11.48
CA LEU A 177 -3.88 -7.51 12.59
C LEU A 177 -4.32 -8.05 13.95
N ALA A 178 -5.62 -8.33 14.12
CA ALA A 178 -6.13 -8.90 15.36
C ALA A 178 -5.67 -10.36 15.54
N SER A 179 -5.68 -11.17 14.47
CA SER A 179 -5.26 -12.57 14.54
C SER A 179 -3.80 -12.73 15.00
N MET A 180 -2.90 -11.86 14.57
CA MET A 180 -1.52 -11.86 15.01
C MET A 180 -1.37 -11.50 16.50
N HIS A 181 -2.10 -10.47 16.96
CA HIS A 181 -2.11 -10.12 18.38
C HIS A 181 -2.64 -11.27 19.25
N PHE A 182 -3.60 -12.03 18.76
CA PHE A 182 -4.09 -13.21 19.44
C PHE A 182 -3.09 -14.37 19.40
N LYS A 183 -2.38 -14.56 18.28
CA LYS A 183 -1.35 -15.60 18.15
C LYS A 183 -0.30 -15.46 19.24
N ASP A 184 0.33 -14.29 19.38
CA ASP A 184 1.34 -14.03 20.41
C ASP A 184 0.82 -14.33 21.82
N LYS A 185 -0.42 -13.92 22.12
CA LYS A 185 -1.04 -14.13 23.43
C LYS A 185 -1.40 -15.58 23.71
N TYR A 186 -1.61 -16.41 22.70
CA TYR A 186 -1.95 -17.83 22.85
C TYR A 186 -0.71 -18.72 22.78
N GLU A 187 0.31 -18.38 22.01
CA GLU A 187 1.59 -19.09 22.01
C GLU A 187 2.23 -19.07 23.42
N ASP A 188 2.24 -17.90 24.08
CA ASP A 188 2.70 -17.78 25.49
C ASP A 188 1.90 -18.65 26.47
N LYS A 189 0.66 -19.02 26.13
CA LYS A 189 -0.18 -19.88 26.97
C LYS A 189 -0.07 -21.36 26.63
N LEU A 190 0.22 -21.71 25.38
CA LEU A 190 0.41 -23.10 24.95
C LEU A 190 1.72 -23.66 25.46
N ASP A 191 2.76 -22.81 25.59
CA ASP A 191 4.03 -23.21 26.24
C ASP A 191 3.90 -23.36 27.79
N ALA A 192 2.81 -22.80 28.35
CA ALA A 192 2.61 -22.81 29.83
C ALA A 192 1.64 -23.88 30.33
N ASN A 193 0.89 -24.57 29.49
CA ASN A 193 -0.05 -25.60 29.89
C ASN A 193 -0.03 -26.77 28.91
N GLU A 194 0.35 -27.93 29.43
CA GLU A 194 0.07 -29.21 28.79
C GLU A 194 -1.42 -29.26 28.38
N LEU A 195 -1.67 -29.59 27.15
CA LEU A 195 -3.01 -29.88 26.66
C LEU A 195 -3.54 -31.12 27.38
N ASP A 196 -4.25 -30.93 28.48
CA ASP A 196 -5.21 -31.92 28.95
C ASP A 196 -6.36 -31.96 27.95
N ILE A 197 -6.21 -32.79 26.94
CA ILE A 197 -7.30 -33.16 26.04
C ILE A 197 -8.14 -34.18 26.81
N LEU A 198 -9.28 -33.75 27.31
CA LEU A 198 -10.41 -34.59 27.62
C LEU A 198 -11.25 -34.84 26.37
#